data_03515fb54c0b1e7f800ec222322a8955
#
_entry.id   03515fb54c0b1e7f800ec222322a8955
#
_cell.length_a   1.000
_cell.length_b   1.000
_cell.length_c   1.000
_cell.angle_alpha   90.00
_cell.angle_beta   90.00
_cell.angle_gamma   90.00
#
_symmetry.space_group_name_H-M   'P 1'
#
loop_
_entity.id
_entity.type
_entity.pdbx_description
1 polymer ?
#
loop_
_entity_poly.entity_id
_entity_poly.type
_entity_poly.pdbx_seq_one_letter_code
_entity_poly.pdbx_strand_id
1 'polypeptide(L)'
;MFRMTATATIERFDALTADPDAVHATIQRDGVAILEGLLSAEVVSRVNDEVGAVLDDADPDAELFNPIMKAFHGPCTKQVTSACAISPTFATEVMCHPLLLALCDRILLPSCARYQLNLGHLLQRGPGADEQLLHRDEAVWSDVPKPAPELQMATVIAFVDFTRENGGTRIIPGSHRWPDRMQSPSEQFGQPPPKAEQIAYAEMPAGSAVVYLGGTIHAGGSNTTEIPRRGAHLSYCLGWLRTEENNYLAVPPAIAAKLPRQAQEVLGYAVHDSIPRGGGYLGMVRMQDPIELLGRDEI
;
A
#
# COMPACT_ATOMS: atom_id res chain seq x y z
N MET A 1 36.29 -21.73 -7.11
CA MET A 1 35.15 -22.05 -6.26
C MET A 1 34.24 -20.83 -6.27
N PHE A 2 33.25 -20.79 -7.18
CA PHE A 2 32.28 -19.68 -7.23
C PHE A 2 31.41 -19.79 -5.99
N ARG A 3 31.49 -18.81 -5.07
CA ARG A 3 30.47 -18.64 -4.05
C ARG A 3 29.17 -18.29 -4.79
N MET A 4 28.23 -19.20 -4.76
CA MET A 4 26.85 -18.84 -5.12
C MET A 4 26.43 -17.74 -4.15
N THR A 5 26.27 -16.51 -4.64
CA THR A 5 25.65 -15.43 -3.87
C THR A 5 24.21 -15.84 -3.60
N ALA A 6 23.83 -15.91 -2.33
CA ALA A 6 22.47 -16.25 -1.94
C ALA A 6 21.51 -15.19 -2.53
N THR A 7 20.47 -15.64 -3.20
CA THR A 7 19.38 -14.75 -3.68
C THR A 7 18.70 -14.12 -2.47
N ALA A 8 18.34 -12.84 -2.58
CA ALA A 8 17.60 -12.14 -1.53
C ALA A 8 16.29 -12.87 -1.20
N THR A 9 15.95 -12.92 0.08
CA THR A 9 14.72 -13.52 0.58
C THR A 9 13.96 -12.52 1.44
N ILE A 10 12.65 -12.72 1.57
CA ILE A 10 11.77 -11.94 2.45
C ILE A 10 11.36 -12.83 3.61
N GLU A 11 11.50 -12.33 4.84
CA GLU A 11 11.05 -13.05 6.02
C GLU A 11 9.53 -13.15 6.05
N ARG A 12 9.02 -14.33 6.48
CA ARG A 12 7.60 -14.70 6.44
C ARG A 12 7.08 -14.93 7.84
N PHE A 13 5.86 -14.50 8.08
CA PHE A 13 5.13 -14.68 9.31
C PHE A 13 3.75 -15.26 9.02
N ASP A 14 3.31 -16.23 9.81
CA ASP A 14 1.92 -16.63 9.86
C ASP A 14 1.11 -15.51 10.52
N ALA A 15 0.25 -14.84 9.77
CA ALA A 15 -0.48 -13.66 10.23
C ALA A 15 -1.44 -13.95 11.39
N LEU A 16 -1.88 -15.21 11.57
CA LEU A 16 -2.77 -15.59 12.67
C LEU A 16 -2.04 -15.64 14.03
N THR A 17 -0.73 -15.88 14.01
CA THR A 17 0.08 -16.08 15.22
C THR A 17 1.21 -15.07 15.36
N ALA A 18 1.41 -14.21 14.36
CA ALA A 18 2.50 -13.25 14.32
C ALA A 18 2.42 -12.25 15.49
N ASP A 19 3.54 -12.12 16.18
CA ASP A 19 3.74 -11.01 17.12
C ASP A 19 4.03 -9.72 16.32
N PRO A 20 3.19 -8.66 16.46
CA PRO A 20 3.42 -7.40 15.77
C PRO A 20 4.78 -6.76 16.06
N ASP A 21 5.37 -6.99 17.23
CA ASP A 21 6.70 -6.48 17.57
C ASP A 21 7.81 -7.19 16.79
N ALA A 22 7.69 -8.51 16.61
CA ALA A 22 8.63 -9.29 15.80
C ALA A 22 8.54 -8.90 14.31
N VAL A 23 7.33 -8.74 13.78
CA VAL A 23 7.12 -8.27 12.39
C VAL A 23 7.69 -6.85 12.22
N HIS A 24 7.41 -5.93 13.15
CA HIS A 24 7.96 -4.58 13.12
C HIS A 24 9.49 -4.58 13.14
N ALA A 25 10.12 -5.38 13.99
CA ALA A 25 11.59 -5.51 14.05
C ALA A 25 12.18 -5.96 12.70
N THR A 26 11.52 -6.91 12.03
CA THR A 26 11.92 -7.34 10.68
C THR A 26 11.75 -6.22 9.65
N ILE A 27 10.61 -5.52 9.67
CA ILE A 27 10.38 -4.38 8.76
C ILE A 27 11.41 -3.26 9.00
N GLN A 28 11.77 -2.97 10.24
CA GLN A 28 12.82 -1.99 10.55
C GLN A 28 14.20 -2.43 10.05
N ARG A 29 14.50 -3.73 10.11
CA ARG A 29 15.78 -4.29 9.65
C ARG A 29 15.86 -4.38 8.13
N ASP A 30 14.83 -4.93 7.49
CA ASP A 30 14.84 -5.34 6.09
C ASP A 30 13.99 -4.45 5.18
N GLY A 31 13.15 -3.59 5.76
CA GLY A 31 12.21 -2.73 5.02
C GLY A 31 10.98 -3.47 4.52
N VAL A 32 10.88 -4.78 4.75
CA VAL A 32 9.83 -5.64 4.18
C VAL A 32 9.62 -6.92 5.02
N ALA A 33 8.37 -7.41 5.02
CA ALA A 33 7.99 -8.74 5.53
C ALA A 33 6.81 -9.28 4.72
N ILE A 34 6.62 -10.60 4.69
CA ILE A 34 5.40 -11.25 4.17
C ILE A 34 4.56 -11.74 5.36
N LEU A 35 3.26 -11.44 5.32
CA LEU A 35 2.24 -11.93 6.23
C LEU A 35 1.39 -12.97 5.49
N GLU A 36 1.61 -14.24 5.77
CA GLU A 36 0.86 -15.33 5.15
C GLU A 36 -0.48 -15.53 5.86
N GLY A 37 -1.57 -15.69 5.08
CA GLY A 37 -2.90 -15.91 5.62
C GLY A 37 -3.46 -14.70 6.38
N LEU A 38 -3.10 -13.47 5.97
CA LEU A 38 -3.62 -12.23 6.56
C LEU A 38 -5.15 -12.17 6.45
N LEU A 39 -5.70 -12.54 5.31
CA LEU A 39 -7.14 -12.58 5.05
C LEU A 39 -7.60 -14.02 4.90
N SER A 40 -8.74 -14.36 5.48
CA SER A 40 -9.37 -15.66 5.25
C SER A 40 -9.86 -15.81 3.81
N ALA A 41 -10.06 -17.05 3.37
CA ALA A 41 -10.58 -17.32 2.03
C ALA A 41 -11.96 -16.69 1.79
N GLU A 42 -12.79 -16.59 2.85
CA GLU A 42 -14.11 -15.96 2.77
C GLU A 42 -13.99 -14.44 2.56
N VAL A 43 -13.06 -13.77 3.22
CA VAL A 43 -12.80 -12.33 3.01
C VAL A 43 -12.30 -12.09 1.59
N VAL A 44 -11.34 -12.89 1.13
CA VAL A 44 -10.81 -12.82 -0.25
C VAL A 44 -11.94 -13.02 -1.27
N SER A 45 -12.83 -13.99 -1.06
CA SER A 45 -13.97 -14.24 -1.95
C SER A 45 -14.90 -13.04 -1.99
N ARG A 46 -15.33 -12.51 -0.82
CA ARG A 46 -16.21 -11.34 -0.77
C ARG A 46 -15.61 -10.12 -1.45
N VAL A 47 -14.34 -9.83 -1.21
CA VAL A 47 -13.68 -8.71 -1.89
C VAL A 47 -13.66 -8.92 -3.40
N ASN A 48 -13.30 -10.13 -3.88
CA ASN A 48 -13.30 -10.43 -5.31
C ASN A 48 -14.69 -10.28 -5.94
N ASP A 49 -15.76 -10.70 -5.24
CA ASP A 49 -17.15 -10.56 -5.70
C ASP A 49 -17.55 -9.08 -5.76
N GLU A 50 -17.18 -8.28 -4.74
CA GLU A 50 -17.53 -6.85 -4.66
C GLU A 50 -16.79 -6.01 -5.72
N VAL A 51 -15.52 -6.34 -6.04
CA VAL A 51 -14.69 -5.56 -6.97
C VAL A 51 -14.66 -6.13 -8.39
N GLY A 52 -15.13 -7.36 -8.59
CA GLY A 52 -14.98 -8.12 -9.83
C GLY A 52 -15.50 -7.36 -11.05
N ALA A 53 -16.76 -6.93 -11.02
CA ALA A 53 -17.39 -6.23 -12.15
C ALA A 53 -16.65 -4.93 -12.51
N VAL A 54 -16.22 -4.15 -11.51
CA VAL A 54 -15.50 -2.90 -11.74
C VAL A 54 -14.14 -3.15 -12.37
N LEU A 55 -13.42 -4.18 -11.92
CA LEU A 55 -12.13 -4.58 -12.50
C LEU A 55 -12.31 -5.18 -13.90
N ASP A 56 -13.37 -5.94 -14.13
CA ASP A 56 -13.62 -6.54 -15.45
C ASP A 56 -13.96 -5.45 -16.49
N ASP A 57 -14.71 -4.42 -16.09
CA ASP A 57 -15.08 -3.28 -16.96
C ASP A 57 -13.93 -2.25 -17.11
N ALA A 58 -12.92 -2.26 -16.23
CA ALA A 58 -11.82 -1.32 -16.33
C ALA A 58 -11.01 -1.52 -17.62
N ASP A 59 -10.73 -0.40 -18.28
CA ASP A 59 -9.92 -0.37 -19.50
C ASP A 59 -8.44 -0.19 -19.14
N PRO A 60 -7.55 -1.15 -19.46
CA PRO A 60 -6.12 -1.01 -19.22
C PRO A 60 -5.49 0.09 -20.09
N ASP A 61 -6.14 0.50 -21.18
CA ASP A 61 -5.70 1.54 -22.09
C ASP A 61 -6.32 2.91 -21.84
N ALA A 62 -7.15 3.04 -20.80
CA ALA A 62 -7.76 4.32 -20.41
C ALA A 62 -6.71 5.43 -20.27
N GLU A 63 -7.08 6.62 -20.72
CA GLU A 63 -6.24 7.81 -20.50
C GLU A 63 -6.21 8.17 -19.00
N LEU A 64 -5.01 8.26 -18.47
CA LEU A 64 -4.79 8.77 -17.11
C LEU A 64 -4.47 10.27 -17.16
N PHE A 65 -4.78 10.98 -16.07
CA PHE A 65 -4.50 12.42 -15.97
C PHE A 65 -3.02 12.77 -16.19
N ASN A 66 -2.12 11.79 -15.99
CA ASN A 66 -0.69 11.94 -16.17
C ASN A 66 -0.14 10.80 -17.07
N PRO A 67 0.41 11.11 -18.25
CA PRO A 67 0.97 10.11 -19.15
C PRO A 67 2.10 9.27 -18.53
N ILE A 68 2.83 9.82 -17.56
CA ILE A 68 3.90 9.11 -16.84
C ILE A 68 3.30 7.94 -16.05
N MET A 69 2.11 8.11 -15.47
CA MET A 69 1.43 7.05 -14.73
C MET A 69 1.06 5.88 -15.64
N LYS A 70 0.60 6.15 -16.87
CA LYS A 70 0.32 5.10 -17.84
C LYS A 70 1.60 4.33 -18.21
N ALA A 71 2.69 5.03 -18.48
CA ALA A 71 3.98 4.41 -18.76
C ALA A 71 4.52 3.61 -17.55
N PHE A 72 4.28 4.10 -16.34
CA PHE A 72 4.69 3.46 -15.10
C PHE A 72 3.97 2.13 -14.84
N HIS A 73 2.66 2.08 -15.08
CA HIS A 73 1.88 0.85 -14.89
C HIS A 73 2.04 -0.14 -16.04
N GLY A 74 2.39 0.36 -17.22
CA GLY A 74 2.56 -0.43 -18.44
C GLY A 74 1.23 -0.91 -19.04
N PRO A 75 1.30 -1.60 -20.19
CA PRO A 75 0.15 -2.20 -20.84
C PRO A 75 -0.42 -3.37 -20.03
N CYS A 76 -1.63 -3.80 -20.36
CA CYS A 76 -2.29 -4.97 -19.77
C CYS A 76 -2.50 -4.89 -18.23
N THR A 77 -2.38 -3.70 -17.62
CA THR A 77 -2.61 -3.51 -16.19
C THR A 77 -3.87 -2.66 -16.00
N LYS A 78 -4.92 -3.29 -15.47
CA LYS A 78 -6.14 -2.59 -15.03
C LYS A 78 -5.94 -2.02 -13.65
N GLN A 79 -6.46 -0.81 -13.43
CA GLN A 79 -6.30 -0.06 -12.20
C GLN A 79 -7.62 0.58 -11.81
N VAL A 80 -8.00 0.39 -10.56
CA VAL A 80 -9.20 1.00 -9.98
C VAL A 80 -8.85 1.53 -8.59
N THR A 81 -9.01 2.82 -8.39
CA THR A 81 -8.90 3.47 -7.07
C THR A 81 -10.26 3.50 -6.36
N SER A 82 -10.36 4.16 -5.23
CA SER A 82 -11.60 4.24 -4.44
C SER A 82 -12.10 2.86 -3.92
N ALA A 83 -11.18 1.94 -3.66
CA ALA A 83 -11.50 0.58 -3.24
C ALA A 83 -12.45 0.52 -2.03
N CYS A 84 -12.30 1.45 -1.06
CA CYS A 84 -13.16 1.52 0.12
C CYS A 84 -14.60 1.96 -0.16
N ALA A 85 -14.86 2.64 -1.27
CA ALA A 85 -16.22 2.99 -1.70
C ALA A 85 -16.88 1.85 -2.50
N ILE A 86 -16.07 1.05 -3.21
CA ILE A 86 -16.52 -0.06 -4.06
C ILE A 86 -16.82 -1.29 -3.20
N SER A 87 -15.93 -1.58 -2.23
CA SER A 87 -16.00 -2.79 -1.40
C SER A 87 -16.10 -2.43 0.08
N PRO A 88 -17.29 -2.62 0.70
CA PRO A 88 -17.44 -2.49 2.16
C PRO A 88 -16.51 -3.46 2.92
N THR A 89 -16.30 -4.67 2.40
CA THR A 89 -15.37 -5.65 2.99
C THR A 89 -13.94 -5.11 2.94
N PHE A 90 -13.52 -4.48 1.84
CA PHE A 90 -12.20 -3.84 1.75
C PHE A 90 -12.05 -2.72 2.80
N ALA A 91 -13.05 -1.87 2.96
CA ALA A 91 -13.02 -0.76 3.91
C ALA A 91 -12.96 -1.22 5.37
N THR A 92 -13.61 -2.33 5.72
CA THR A 92 -13.79 -2.75 7.12
C THR A 92 -12.85 -3.88 7.54
N GLU A 93 -12.56 -4.85 6.67
CA GLU A 93 -11.81 -6.05 7.03
C GLU A 93 -10.39 -6.04 6.45
N VAL A 94 -10.18 -5.36 5.31
CA VAL A 94 -8.83 -5.26 4.69
C VAL A 94 -8.12 -4.01 5.21
N MET A 95 -8.66 -2.81 4.97
CA MET A 95 -8.06 -1.56 5.43
C MET A 95 -7.95 -1.47 6.97
N CYS A 96 -8.92 -2.01 7.68
CA CYS A 96 -8.93 -2.01 9.15
C CYS A 96 -8.42 -3.32 9.76
N HIS A 97 -7.64 -4.12 9.01
CA HIS A 97 -7.13 -5.38 9.55
C HIS A 97 -6.26 -5.14 10.80
N PRO A 98 -6.55 -5.81 11.94
CA PRO A 98 -5.91 -5.50 13.23
C PRO A 98 -4.37 -5.54 13.20
N LEU A 99 -3.79 -6.53 12.50
CA LEU A 99 -2.33 -6.66 12.39
C LEU A 99 -1.73 -5.51 11.57
N LEU A 100 -2.38 -5.07 10.48
CA LEU A 100 -1.91 -3.93 9.70
C LEU A 100 -1.95 -2.64 10.51
N LEU A 101 -3.05 -2.39 11.24
CA LEU A 101 -3.15 -1.21 12.11
C LEU A 101 -2.13 -1.26 13.26
N ALA A 102 -1.90 -2.43 13.87
CA ALA A 102 -0.87 -2.58 14.89
C ALA A 102 0.54 -2.30 14.37
N LEU A 103 0.82 -2.56 13.10
CA LEU A 103 2.08 -2.18 12.45
C LEU A 103 2.12 -0.67 12.15
N CYS A 104 1.01 -0.07 11.69
CA CYS A 104 0.89 1.38 11.53
C CYS A 104 1.15 2.12 12.85
N ASP A 105 0.61 1.62 13.97
CA ASP A 105 0.85 2.19 15.30
C ASP A 105 2.34 2.26 15.63
N ARG A 106 3.09 1.22 15.30
CA ARG A 106 4.54 1.14 15.58
C ARG A 106 5.39 1.98 14.63
N ILE A 107 5.00 2.04 13.37
CA ILE A 107 5.80 2.67 12.31
C ILE A 107 5.49 4.16 12.19
N LEU A 108 4.21 4.54 12.24
CA LEU A 108 3.76 5.89 11.89
C LEU A 108 3.43 6.77 13.11
N LEU A 109 2.80 6.25 14.16
CA LEU A 109 2.43 7.05 15.34
C LEU A 109 3.60 7.70 16.08
N PRO A 110 4.85 7.20 16.03
CA PRO A 110 5.97 7.96 16.58
C PRO A 110 6.14 9.35 15.96
N SER A 111 5.60 9.58 14.75
CA SER A 111 5.79 10.81 13.97
C SER A 111 4.51 11.56 13.61
N CYS A 112 3.35 11.06 14.03
CA CYS A 112 2.05 11.73 13.84
C CYS A 112 1.10 11.45 15.01
N ALA A 113 0.05 12.25 15.15
CA ALA A 113 -0.99 11.99 16.15
C ALA A 113 -1.96 10.91 15.66
N ARG A 114 -2.18 10.83 14.35
CA ARG A 114 -2.97 9.82 13.65
C ARG A 114 -2.33 9.57 12.29
N TYR A 115 -2.33 8.34 11.82
CA TYR A 115 -2.08 8.01 10.41
C TYR A 115 -3.41 7.96 9.65
N GLN A 116 -3.32 7.89 8.34
CA GLN A 116 -4.49 7.81 7.47
C GLN A 116 -4.21 6.93 6.26
N LEU A 117 -5.28 6.48 5.60
CA LEU A 117 -5.20 5.84 4.29
C LEU A 117 -4.54 6.82 3.31
N ASN A 118 -3.48 6.36 2.65
CA ASN A 118 -2.88 7.08 1.55
C ASN A 118 -3.59 6.73 0.23
N LEU A 119 -3.67 5.44 -0.07
CA LEU A 119 -4.23 4.92 -1.32
C LEU A 119 -4.79 3.51 -1.12
N GLY A 120 -6.00 3.27 -1.60
CA GLY A 120 -6.60 1.95 -1.76
C GLY A 120 -6.78 1.62 -3.24
N HIS A 121 -5.83 0.88 -3.83
CA HIS A 121 -5.70 0.70 -5.27
C HIS A 121 -5.83 -0.76 -5.67
N LEU A 122 -6.89 -1.11 -6.38
CA LEU A 122 -7.10 -2.43 -6.95
C LEU A 122 -6.30 -2.56 -8.25
N LEU A 123 -5.55 -3.63 -8.37
CA LEU A 123 -4.64 -3.87 -9.48
C LEU A 123 -4.90 -5.26 -10.09
N GLN A 124 -5.05 -5.32 -11.41
CA GLN A 124 -5.09 -6.56 -12.14
C GLN A 124 -4.07 -6.54 -13.28
N ARG A 125 -2.99 -7.30 -13.11
CA ARG A 125 -1.96 -7.47 -14.14
C ARG A 125 -2.36 -8.62 -15.04
N GLY A 126 -2.76 -8.29 -16.26
CA GLY A 126 -3.16 -9.28 -17.26
C GLY A 126 -1.97 -10.00 -17.89
N PRO A 127 -2.24 -11.05 -18.69
CA PRO A 127 -1.23 -11.70 -19.54
C PRO A 127 -0.47 -10.68 -20.37
N GLY A 128 0.85 -10.81 -20.44
CA GLY A 128 1.71 -9.91 -21.20
C GLY A 128 2.00 -8.55 -20.51
N ALA A 129 1.57 -8.34 -19.27
CA ALA A 129 1.97 -7.14 -18.54
C ALA A 129 3.47 -7.12 -18.28
N ASP A 130 4.13 -6.04 -18.69
CA ASP A 130 5.56 -5.81 -18.49
C ASP A 130 5.88 -5.57 -17.00
N GLU A 131 7.14 -5.78 -16.62
CA GLU A 131 7.60 -5.40 -15.29
C GLU A 131 7.60 -3.87 -15.11
N GLN A 132 7.22 -3.41 -13.92
CA GLN A 132 7.31 -2.00 -13.59
C GLN A 132 8.76 -1.57 -13.36
N LEU A 133 9.00 -0.26 -13.53
CA LEU A 133 10.24 0.36 -13.07
C LEU A 133 10.36 0.22 -11.54
N LEU A 134 11.54 -0.16 -11.07
CA LEU A 134 11.85 -0.16 -9.64
C LEU A 134 11.72 1.26 -9.09
N HIS A 135 10.97 1.43 -7.98
CA HIS A 135 10.64 2.73 -7.43
C HIS A 135 10.47 2.66 -5.91
N ARG A 136 10.28 3.82 -5.31
CA ARG A 136 9.90 4.01 -3.90
C ARG A 136 8.58 4.77 -3.86
N ASP A 137 7.62 4.31 -3.10
CA ASP A 137 6.31 4.98 -3.00
C ASP A 137 6.43 6.35 -2.34
N GLU A 138 7.27 6.49 -1.31
CA GLU A 138 7.45 7.78 -0.62
C GLU A 138 8.08 8.89 -1.49
N ALA A 139 8.49 8.59 -2.74
CA ALA A 139 8.98 9.59 -3.67
C ALA A 139 7.92 10.66 -4.02
N VAL A 140 6.64 10.39 -3.82
CA VAL A 140 5.56 11.37 -3.99
C VAL A 140 5.66 12.55 -3.02
N TRP A 141 6.38 12.38 -1.88
CA TRP A 141 6.66 13.44 -0.92
C TRP A 141 8.13 13.87 -0.95
N SER A 142 8.68 14.03 -2.17
CA SER A 142 10.09 14.44 -2.39
C SER A 142 10.47 15.75 -1.71
N ASP A 143 9.50 16.63 -1.44
CA ASP A 143 9.71 17.92 -0.78
C ASP A 143 9.85 17.82 0.75
N VAL A 144 9.63 16.66 1.35
CA VAL A 144 9.85 16.47 2.79
C VAL A 144 11.36 16.49 3.09
N PRO A 145 11.83 17.44 3.93
CA PRO A 145 13.25 17.57 4.22
C PRO A 145 13.85 16.30 4.83
N LYS A 146 15.11 16.01 4.51
CA LYS A 146 15.87 14.90 5.09
C LYS A 146 16.76 15.39 6.26
N PRO A 147 16.94 14.59 7.33
CA PRO A 147 16.36 13.26 7.54
C PRO A 147 14.85 13.33 7.85
N ALA A 148 14.10 12.42 7.28
CA ALA A 148 12.66 12.28 7.49
C ALA A 148 12.36 11.03 8.34
N PRO A 149 11.22 11.01 9.08
CA PRO A 149 10.68 9.79 9.65
C PRO A 149 10.20 8.83 8.56
N GLU A 150 9.68 7.66 8.95
CA GLU A 150 8.93 6.82 8.02
C GLU A 150 7.64 7.54 7.63
N LEU A 151 7.49 7.84 6.32
CA LEU A 151 6.34 8.60 5.81
C LEU A 151 5.15 7.70 5.52
N GLN A 152 5.42 6.43 5.19
CA GLN A 152 4.44 5.49 4.65
C GLN A 152 4.76 4.05 5.06
N MET A 153 3.72 3.30 5.37
CA MET A 153 3.70 1.84 5.35
C MET A 153 2.77 1.39 4.24
N ALA A 154 3.26 0.55 3.35
CA ALA A 154 2.51 0.04 2.22
C ALA A 154 2.40 -1.48 2.23
N THR A 155 1.38 -1.99 1.56
CA THR A 155 1.16 -3.42 1.38
C THR A 155 0.75 -3.72 -0.05
N VAL A 156 1.12 -4.90 -0.55
CA VAL A 156 0.45 -5.51 -1.69
C VAL A 156 -0.22 -6.79 -1.23
N ILE A 157 -1.54 -6.85 -1.35
CA ILE A 157 -2.38 -7.95 -0.87
C ILE A 157 -2.77 -8.82 -2.05
N ALA A 158 -2.60 -10.14 -1.90
CA ALA A 158 -2.88 -11.12 -2.93
C ALA A 158 -4.35 -11.58 -2.88
N PHE A 159 -5.12 -11.34 -3.94
CA PHE A 159 -6.48 -11.87 -4.10
C PHE A 159 -6.53 -13.15 -4.95
N VAL A 160 -5.41 -13.52 -5.51
CA VAL A 160 -5.07 -14.82 -6.12
C VAL A 160 -3.65 -15.17 -5.69
N ASP A 161 -3.18 -16.40 -5.91
CA ASP A 161 -1.79 -16.73 -5.63
C ASP A 161 -0.85 -15.87 -6.46
N PHE A 162 0.19 -15.33 -5.81
CA PHE A 162 1.25 -14.58 -6.47
C PHE A 162 2.46 -15.48 -6.66
N THR A 163 2.90 -15.61 -7.89
CA THR A 163 4.13 -16.28 -8.27
C THR A 163 5.04 -15.32 -9.01
N ARG A 164 6.28 -15.70 -9.19
CA ARG A 164 7.22 -14.94 -10.00
C ARG A 164 6.71 -14.76 -11.43
N GLU A 165 6.13 -15.81 -12.01
CA GLU A 165 5.70 -15.87 -13.39
C GLU A 165 4.46 -15.03 -13.66
N ASN A 166 3.54 -14.90 -12.69
CA ASN A 166 2.32 -14.08 -12.86
C ASN A 166 2.48 -12.62 -12.43
N GLY A 167 3.71 -12.19 -12.13
CA GLY A 167 4.01 -10.80 -11.81
C GLY A 167 4.01 -10.49 -10.32
N GLY A 168 4.37 -11.44 -9.48
CA GLY A 168 4.62 -11.23 -8.04
C GLY A 168 5.55 -10.02 -7.83
N THR A 169 5.30 -9.28 -6.74
CA THR A 169 6.04 -8.05 -6.45
C THR A 169 7.53 -8.33 -6.28
N ARG A 170 8.35 -7.60 -7.01
CA ARG A 170 9.80 -7.59 -6.86
C ARG A 170 10.16 -6.56 -5.81
N ILE A 171 11.06 -6.90 -4.90
CA ILE A 171 11.45 -6.01 -3.82
C ILE A 171 12.91 -6.20 -3.45
N ILE A 172 13.55 -5.14 -2.96
CA ILE A 172 14.95 -5.16 -2.57
C ILE A 172 15.04 -4.98 -1.05
N PRO A 173 15.17 -6.06 -0.27
CA PRO A 173 15.32 -5.96 1.18
C PRO A 173 16.50 -5.08 1.60
N GLY A 174 16.30 -4.23 2.59
CA GLY A 174 17.31 -3.30 3.10
C GLY A 174 17.47 -2.01 2.30
N SER A 175 16.80 -1.86 1.16
CA SER A 175 16.94 -0.69 0.27
C SER A 175 16.35 0.61 0.84
N HIS A 176 15.48 0.54 1.84
CA HIS A 176 14.97 1.71 2.55
C HIS A 176 16.09 2.52 3.26
N ARG A 177 17.24 1.89 3.53
CA ARG A 177 18.43 2.54 4.12
C ARG A 177 19.46 3.01 3.10
N TRP A 178 19.23 2.79 1.81
CA TRP A 178 20.16 3.24 0.78
C TRP A 178 20.15 4.77 0.68
N PRO A 179 21.28 5.39 0.29
CA PRO A 179 21.31 6.81 -0.03
C PRO A 179 20.23 7.17 -1.06
N ASP A 180 19.86 8.42 -1.11
CA ASP A 180 18.87 8.95 -2.06
C ASP A 180 17.53 8.21 -2.03
N ARG A 181 17.02 8.03 -0.82
CA ARG A 181 15.78 7.33 -0.49
C ARG A 181 14.57 7.69 -1.37
N MET A 182 14.53 8.92 -1.91
CA MET A 182 13.44 9.43 -2.72
C MET A 182 13.64 9.20 -4.23
N GLN A 183 14.70 8.54 -4.65
CA GLN A 183 14.98 8.29 -6.06
C GLN A 183 14.87 6.81 -6.42
N SER A 184 14.43 6.57 -7.65
CA SER A 184 14.47 5.23 -8.26
C SER A 184 15.91 4.86 -8.63
N PRO A 185 16.37 3.63 -8.32
CA PRO A 185 17.69 3.17 -8.73
C PRO A 185 17.67 2.83 -10.23
N SER A 186 17.96 3.79 -11.06
CA SER A 186 18.07 3.60 -12.51
C SER A 186 19.20 4.47 -13.05
N GLU A 187 19.77 4.09 -14.19
CA GLU A 187 20.78 4.88 -14.88
C GLU A 187 20.28 6.29 -15.21
N GLN A 188 18.96 6.45 -15.42
CA GLN A 188 18.31 7.74 -15.66
C GLN A 188 18.54 8.72 -14.50
N PHE A 189 18.67 8.22 -13.26
CA PHE A 189 18.96 9.03 -12.07
C PHE A 189 20.42 8.89 -11.60
N GLY A 190 21.32 8.39 -12.47
CA GLY A 190 22.74 8.25 -12.13
C GLY A 190 23.04 7.15 -11.11
N GLN A 191 22.11 6.24 -10.88
CA GLN A 191 22.26 5.11 -9.97
C GLN A 191 22.48 3.82 -10.76
N PRO A 192 23.41 2.94 -10.35
CA PRO A 192 23.54 1.64 -10.98
C PRO A 192 22.28 0.80 -10.73
N PRO A 193 21.80 0.04 -11.74
CA PRO A 193 20.70 -0.87 -11.54
C PRO A 193 21.05 -1.91 -10.46
N PRO A 194 20.09 -2.34 -9.64
CA PRO A 194 20.35 -3.37 -8.65
C PRO A 194 20.70 -4.68 -9.35
N LYS A 195 21.56 -5.46 -8.71
CA LYS A 195 21.90 -6.78 -9.20
C LYS A 195 20.74 -7.75 -8.98
N ALA A 196 20.61 -8.73 -9.86
CA ALA A 196 19.52 -9.72 -9.78
C ALA A 196 19.45 -10.45 -8.44
N GLU A 197 20.61 -10.76 -7.82
CA GLU A 197 20.68 -11.40 -6.51
C GLU A 197 20.19 -10.54 -5.33
N GLN A 198 20.03 -9.23 -5.52
CA GLN A 198 19.48 -8.31 -4.53
C GLN A 198 17.95 -8.23 -4.57
N ILE A 199 17.32 -8.76 -5.63
CA ILE A 199 15.89 -8.70 -5.84
C ILE A 199 15.24 -9.99 -5.32
N ALA A 200 14.32 -9.84 -4.37
CA ALA A 200 13.44 -10.91 -3.92
C ALA A 200 12.08 -10.78 -4.60
N TYR A 201 11.35 -11.89 -4.67
CA TYR A 201 9.98 -11.93 -5.17
C TYR A 201 9.03 -12.27 -4.03
N ALA A 202 7.95 -11.48 -3.89
CA ALA A 202 6.88 -11.77 -2.94
C ALA A 202 5.93 -12.82 -3.55
N GLU A 203 6.40 -14.06 -3.60
CA GLU A 203 5.56 -15.21 -3.95
C GLU A 203 4.77 -15.60 -2.71
N MET A 204 3.46 -15.63 -2.79
CA MET A 204 2.59 -15.84 -1.63
C MET A 204 1.21 -16.33 -2.04
N PRO A 205 0.54 -17.17 -1.23
CA PRO A 205 -0.82 -17.62 -1.50
C PRO A 205 -1.83 -16.47 -1.39
N ALA A 206 -2.99 -16.64 -2.01
CA ALA A 206 -4.13 -15.75 -1.85
C ALA A 206 -4.45 -15.51 -0.37
N GLY A 207 -4.85 -14.29 -0.03
CA GLY A 207 -5.08 -13.86 1.35
C GLY A 207 -3.82 -13.39 2.09
N SER A 208 -2.63 -13.52 1.49
CA SER A 208 -1.38 -13.03 2.08
C SER A 208 -1.08 -11.59 1.65
N ALA A 209 -0.17 -10.94 2.37
CA ALA A 209 0.30 -9.60 2.06
C ALA A 209 1.81 -9.47 2.19
N VAL A 210 2.45 -8.77 1.27
CA VAL A 210 3.78 -8.22 1.49
C VAL A 210 3.64 -6.81 2.05
N VAL A 211 4.26 -6.54 3.21
CA VAL A 211 4.24 -5.25 3.91
C VAL A 211 5.63 -4.64 3.84
N TYR A 212 5.72 -3.35 3.51
CA TYR A 212 7.01 -2.67 3.36
C TYR A 212 6.93 -1.18 3.70
N LEU A 213 8.10 -0.58 3.96
CA LEU A 213 8.24 0.86 4.18
C LEU A 213 8.21 1.61 2.84
N GLY A 214 7.64 2.80 2.80
CA GLY A 214 7.57 3.63 1.60
C GLY A 214 8.93 3.88 0.92
N GLY A 215 10.01 3.85 1.71
CA GLY A 215 11.38 3.94 1.22
C GLY A 215 11.98 2.66 0.65
N THR A 216 11.27 1.53 0.69
CA THR A 216 11.76 0.26 0.16
C THR A 216 11.55 0.19 -1.35
N ILE A 217 12.61 -0.11 -2.08
CA ILE A 217 12.58 -0.22 -3.54
C ILE A 217 11.84 -1.48 -3.94
N HIS A 218 10.82 -1.31 -4.77
CA HIS A 218 10.00 -2.41 -5.27
C HIS A 218 9.42 -2.14 -6.66
N ALA A 219 8.75 -3.13 -7.23
CA ALA A 219 8.04 -3.03 -8.51
C ALA A 219 7.11 -4.23 -8.72
N GLY A 220 6.07 -4.08 -9.52
CA GLY A 220 5.33 -5.23 -10.05
C GLY A 220 6.19 -6.04 -11.01
N GLY A 221 6.14 -7.36 -10.91
CA GLY A 221 6.79 -8.26 -11.88
C GLY A 221 6.03 -8.35 -13.20
N SER A 222 6.66 -8.88 -14.24
CA SER A 222 5.97 -9.21 -15.50
C SER A 222 5.03 -10.39 -15.33
N ASN A 223 3.88 -10.37 -16.01
CA ASN A 223 2.98 -11.53 -16.06
C ASN A 223 3.20 -12.27 -17.38
N THR A 224 3.90 -13.38 -17.31
CA THR A 224 4.19 -14.26 -18.45
C THR A 224 3.22 -15.43 -18.56
N THR A 225 2.19 -15.47 -17.70
CA THR A 225 1.15 -16.50 -17.68
C THR A 225 -0.09 -16.05 -18.46
N GLU A 226 -1.00 -16.99 -18.71
CA GLU A 226 -2.30 -16.72 -19.35
C GLU A 226 -3.39 -16.27 -18.35
N ILE A 227 -3.06 -16.18 -17.04
CA ILE A 227 -4.03 -15.87 -15.98
C ILE A 227 -3.75 -14.50 -15.41
N PRO A 228 -4.76 -13.61 -15.31
CA PRO A 228 -4.60 -12.32 -14.66
C PRO A 228 -4.25 -12.46 -13.18
N ARG A 229 -3.29 -11.66 -12.70
CA ARG A 229 -2.94 -11.55 -11.29
C ARG A 229 -3.69 -10.38 -10.66
N ARG A 230 -4.63 -10.69 -9.75
CA ARG A 230 -5.47 -9.71 -9.05
C ARG A 230 -4.98 -9.50 -7.62
N GLY A 231 -4.89 -8.25 -7.19
CA GLY A 231 -4.56 -7.87 -5.83
C GLY A 231 -4.83 -6.40 -5.56
N ALA A 232 -4.46 -5.93 -4.40
CA ALA A 232 -4.57 -4.52 -4.04
C ALA A 232 -3.25 -3.98 -3.50
N HIS A 233 -2.91 -2.75 -3.89
CA HIS A 233 -1.98 -1.91 -3.16
C HIS A 233 -2.78 -1.12 -2.13
N LEU A 234 -2.41 -1.24 -0.87
CA LEU A 234 -3.01 -0.52 0.25
C LEU A 234 -1.90 0.12 1.04
N SER A 235 -1.95 1.43 1.19
CA SER A 235 -0.92 2.16 1.92
C SER A 235 -1.49 3.17 2.91
N TYR A 236 -0.74 3.38 4.00
CA TYR A 236 -1.03 4.32 5.06
C TYR A 236 0.10 5.32 5.17
N CYS A 237 -0.21 6.58 5.45
CA CYS A 237 0.79 7.62 5.62
C CYS A 237 0.57 8.43 6.89
N LEU A 238 1.54 9.27 7.25
CA LEU A 238 1.40 10.21 8.34
C LEU A 238 0.20 11.13 8.10
N GLY A 239 -0.65 11.32 9.11
CA GLY A 239 -1.93 12.03 8.95
C GLY A 239 -1.82 13.52 8.63
N TRP A 240 -0.63 14.11 8.65
CA TRP A 240 -0.37 15.49 8.25
C TRP A 240 0.16 15.60 6.80
N LEU A 241 0.36 14.47 6.11
CA LEU A 241 0.72 14.45 4.68
C LEU A 241 -0.53 14.55 3.81
N ARG A 242 -0.37 15.15 2.63
CA ARG A 242 -1.39 15.03 1.59
C ARG A 242 -1.32 13.62 0.99
N THR A 243 -2.45 12.94 0.97
CA THR A 243 -2.59 11.60 0.40
C THR A 243 -2.55 11.61 -1.13
N GLU A 244 -2.13 10.52 -1.75
CA GLU A 244 -2.18 10.34 -3.21
C GLU A 244 -3.62 10.28 -3.71
N GLU A 245 -4.50 9.53 -3.03
CA GLU A 245 -5.93 9.56 -3.30
C GLU A 245 -6.62 10.61 -2.44
N ASN A 246 -7.54 11.37 -3.03
CA ASN A 246 -8.41 12.26 -2.25
C ASN A 246 -9.53 11.42 -1.61
N ASN A 247 -9.25 10.86 -0.44
CA ASN A 247 -10.15 9.93 0.23
C ASN A 247 -11.52 10.52 0.56
N TYR A 248 -11.64 11.84 0.76
CA TYR A 248 -12.91 12.49 1.03
C TYR A 248 -13.83 12.55 -0.20
N LEU A 249 -13.24 12.59 -1.39
CA LEU A 249 -13.98 12.52 -2.66
C LEU A 249 -14.17 11.06 -3.11
N ALA A 250 -13.19 10.21 -2.89
CA ALA A 250 -13.24 8.79 -3.23
C ALA A 250 -14.27 8.02 -2.38
N VAL A 251 -14.36 8.38 -1.09
CA VAL A 251 -15.33 7.82 -0.13
C VAL A 251 -16.10 9.00 0.50
N PRO A 252 -17.07 9.58 -0.22
CA PRO A 252 -17.75 10.80 0.24
C PRO A 252 -18.54 10.57 1.54
N PRO A 253 -18.94 11.65 2.25
CA PRO A 253 -19.64 11.56 3.55
C PRO A 253 -20.80 10.59 3.58
N ALA A 254 -21.62 10.55 2.52
CA ALA A 254 -22.76 9.63 2.41
C ALA A 254 -22.40 8.13 2.45
N ILE A 255 -21.16 7.78 2.05
CA ILE A 255 -20.61 6.44 2.16
C ILE A 255 -19.89 6.28 3.50
N ALA A 256 -19.03 7.23 3.87
CA ALA A 256 -18.24 7.19 5.09
C ALA A 256 -19.12 7.07 6.34
N ALA A 257 -20.27 7.77 6.41
CA ALA A 257 -21.20 7.70 7.52
C ALA A 257 -21.74 6.29 7.83
N LYS A 258 -21.73 5.39 6.83
CA LYS A 258 -22.17 4.00 6.95
C LYS A 258 -21.09 3.05 7.44
N LEU A 259 -19.83 3.51 7.44
CA LEU A 259 -18.69 2.71 7.87
C LEU A 259 -18.49 2.79 9.39
N PRO A 260 -17.91 1.77 10.01
CA PRO A 260 -17.50 1.84 11.41
C PRO A 260 -16.56 3.02 11.68
N ARG A 261 -16.61 3.57 12.90
CA ARG A 261 -15.77 4.71 13.30
C ARG A 261 -14.28 4.49 13.00
N GLN A 262 -13.75 3.30 13.24
CA GLN A 262 -12.36 2.99 12.92
C GLN A 262 -12.03 3.20 11.43
N ALA A 263 -12.92 2.77 10.53
CA ALA A 263 -12.73 2.99 9.09
C ALA A 263 -12.81 4.49 8.73
N GLN A 264 -13.71 5.24 9.36
CA GLN A 264 -13.79 6.70 9.19
C GLN A 264 -12.49 7.38 9.66
N GLU A 265 -11.92 6.95 10.78
CA GLU A 265 -10.65 7.45 11.31
C GLU A 265 -9.49 7.17 10.36
N VAL A 266 -9.39 5.93 9.85
CA VAL A 266 -8.34 5.55 8.90
C VAL A 266 -8.50 6.25 7.55
N LEU A 267 -9.72 6.52 7.08
CA LEU A 267 -9.99 7.32 5.88
C LEU A 267 -9.59 8.80 6.05
N GLY A 268 -9.22 9.22 7.26
CA GLY A 268 -8.79 10.59 7.55
C GLY A 268 -9.92 11.55 7.92
N TYR A 269 -11.13 11.05 8.20
CA TYR A 269 -12.24 11.89 8.65
C TYR A 269 -12.05 12.43 10.08
N ALA A 270 -11.22 11.79 10.91
CA ALA A 270 -10.88 12.35 12.22
C ALA A 270 -9.91 13.53 12.09
N VAL A 271 -10.14 14.55 12.90
CA VAL A 271 -9.16 15.64 13.06
C VAL A 271 -7.82 15.05 13.49
N HIS A 272 -6.74 15.43 12.79
CA HIS A 272 -5.38 15.14 13.20
C HIS A 272 -5.00 16.11 14.33
N ASP A 273 -5.28 15.71 15.57
CA ASP A 273 -4.98 16.51 16.74
C ASP A 273 -3.54 16.25 17.19
N SER A 274 -2.73 17.28 17.13
CA SER A 274 -1.35 17.29 17.60
C SER A 274 -1.12 18.21 18.79
N ILE A 275 -2.17 18.62 19.50
CA ILE A 275 -2.07 19.52 20.66
C ILE A 275 -0.99 19.10 21.65
N PRO A 276 -0.86 17.81 22.06
CA PRO A 276 0.22 17.37 22.94
C PRO A 276 1.62 17.59 22.36
N ARG A 277 1.73 17.77 21.04
CA ARG A 277 2.97 18.04 20.31
C ARG A 277 3.07 19.51 19.86
N GLY A 278 2.17 20.38 20.33
CA GLY A 278 2.14 21.80 19.99
C GLY A 278 1.54 22.11 18.63
N GLY A 279 0.78 21.18 18.04
CA GLY A 279 0.14 21.35 16.74
C GLY A 279 -1.31 21.86 16.80
N GLY A 280 -1.94 21.88 15.65
CA GLY A 280 -3.29 22.42 15.44
C GLY A 280 -4.28 21.38 14.91
N TYR A 281 -5.42 21.84 14.49
CA TYR A 281 -6.55 21.04 14.04
C TYR A 281 -6.50 20.84 12.53
N LEU A 282 -5.75 19.84 12.06
CA LEU A 282 -5.72 19.51 10.63
C LEU A 282 -6.95 18.67 10.27
N GLY A 283 -7.67 19.06 9.23
CA GLY A 283 -8.82 18.33 8.72
C GLY A 283 -10.18 18.73 9.33
N MET A 284 -10.24 19.76 10.19
CA MET A 284 -11.51 20.21 10.77
C MET A 284 -12.49 20.75 9.75
N VAL A 285 -13.78 20.63 10.02
CA VAL A 285 -14.88 21.26 9.30
C VAL A 285 -15.69 22.10 10.27
N ARG A 286 -15.93 23.41 9.98
CA ARG A 286 -16.70 24.32 10.83
C ARG A 286 -16.24 24.34 12.30
N MET A 287 -14.91 24.25 12.51
CA MET A 287 -14.29 24.16 13.85
C MET A 287 -14.69 22.89 14.65
N GLN A 288 -15.13 21.84 13.98
CA GLN A 288 -15.55 20.58 14.61
C GLN A 288 -14.80 19.40 13.97
N ASP A 289 -14.77 18.27 14.67
CA ASP A 289 -14.29 17.01 14.13
C ASP A 289 -15.30 16.47 13.11
N PRO A 290 -14.91 16.22 11.84
CA PRO A 290 -15.82 15.70 10.83
C PRO A 290 -16.51 14.38 11.21
N ILE A 291 -15.89 13.52 12.02
CA ILE A 291 -16.52 12.28 12.49
C ILE A 291 -17.77 12.58 13.33
N GLU A 292 -17.72 13.61 14.17
CA GLU A 292 -18.88 14.01 14.97
C GLU A 292 -20.01 14.59 14.09
N LEU A 293 -19.64 15.27 12.99
CA LEU A 293 -20.62 15.78 12.03
C LEU A 293 -21.24 14.63 11.21
N LEU A 294 -20.46 13.63 10.79
CA LEU A 294 -20.97 12.41 10.16
C LEU A 294 -21.97 11.68 11.04
N GLY A 295 -21.65 11.54 12.34
CA GLY A 295 -22.53 10.88 13.31
C GLY A 295 -23.85 11.60 13.55
N ARG A 296 -23.96 12.89 13.20
CA ARG A 296 -25.17 13.71 13.32
C ARG A 296 -25.86 14.00 11.97
N ASP A 297 -25.35 13.43 10.88
CA ASP A 297 -25.86 13.67 9.51
C ASP A 297 -25.82 15.17 9.13
N GLU A 298 -24.75 15.86 9.54
CA GLU A 298 -24.54 17.29 9.28
C GLU A 298 -23.61 17.58 8.08
N ILE A 299 -22.98 16.54 7.50
CA ILE A 299 -22.13 16.59 6.31
C ILE A 299 -22.35 15.38 5.42
#